data_c9d4901bcd0dc7eb154736e6b9f7cda4
#
_entry.id   c9d4901bcd0dc7eb154736e6b9f7cda4
#
_cell.length_a   1.000
_cell.length_b   1.000
_cell.length_c   1.000
_cell.angle_alpha   90.00
_cell.angle_beta   90.00
_cell.angle_gamma   90.00
#
_symmetry.space_group_name_H-M   'P 1'
#
loop_
_entity.id
_entity.type
_entity.pdbx_description
1 polymer ?
#
loop_
_entity_poly.entity_id
_entity_poly.type
_entity_poly.pdbx_seq_one_letter_code
_entity_poly.pdbx_strand_id
1 'polypeptide(L)'
;MARSRGEPPPTLIDKEYPFQVALHCEDVSLHFDRVSFLSQQLDCYRLRRNVYVHPDRYIVYMFAEQRNAECFLKAFEAEWITPEQSRRGNWVPRYTRMLVGYDIEKTP
;
A
#
# COMPACT_ATOMS: atom_id res chain seq x y z
N MET A 1 -16.75 24.34 -0.46
CA MET A 1 -16.42 23.92 -0.42
C MET A 1 -16.54 22.91 -0.06
N ALA A 2 -16.73 22.57 -0.29
CA ALA A 2 -16.95 21.64 -0.01
C ALA A 2 -16.13 20.70 0.21
N ARG A 3 -15.37 20.77 0.23
CA ARG A 3 -14.57 20.03 0.35
C ARG A 3 -14.77 19.18 1.29
N SER A 4 -14.67 18.57 1.29
CA SER A 4 -14.75 17.62 2.03
C SER A 4 -14.57 17.76 3.32
N ARG A 5 -15.30 18.02 3.99
CA ARG A 5 -15.18 18.16 5.14
C ARG A 5 -14.48 17.21 5.78
N GLY A 6 -13.61 17.19 6.42
CA GLY A 6 -12.91 16.27 7.23
C GLY A 6 -11.77 15.58 6.57
N GLU A 7 -11.61 15.71 5.31
CA GLU A 7 -10.57 15.01 4.63
C GLU A 7 -9.48 15.96 4.19
N PRO A 8 -8.26 15.81 4.70
CA PRO A 8 -7.20 16.73 4.31
C PRO A 8 -6.78 16.52 2.88
N PRO A 9 -6.14 17.50 2.28
CA PRO A 9 -5.65 17.32 0.92
C PRO A 9 -4.59 16.24 0.87
N PRO A 10 -4.43 15.60 -0.28
CA PRO A 10 -3.47 14.50 -0.40
C PRO A 10 -2.04 14.88 -0.04
N THR A 11 -1.62 16.09 -0.34
CA THR A 11 -0.26 16.48 -0.02
C THR A 11 -0.05 16.61 1.48
N LEU A 12 -1.08 17.02 2.22
CA LEU A 12 -0.97 17.09 3.66
C LEU A 12 -0.90 15.69 4.26
N ILE A 13 -1.68 14.77 3.71
CA ILE A 13 -1.63 13.38 4.15
C ILE A 13 -0.22 12.85 3.94
N ASP A 14 0.38 13.12 2.78
CA ASP A 14 1.72 12.65 2.50
C ASP A 14 2.73 13.23 3.48
N LYS A 15 2.52 14.45 3.91
CA LYS A 15 3.43 15.07 4.85
C LYS A 15 3.33 14.43 6.21
N GLU A 16 2.14 14.09 6.63
CA GLU A 16 1.94 13.52 7.96
C GLU A 16 2.14 12.00 7.98
N TYR A 17 1.92 11.32 6.86
CA TYR A 17 2.07 9.88 6.76
C TYR A 17 2.99 9.53 5.60
N PRO A 18 4.26 9.89 5.70
CA PRO A 18 5.17 9.73 4.56
C PRO A 18 5.68 8.33 4.32
N PHE A 19 5.53 7.43 5.30
CA PHE A 19 6.06 6.08 5.14
C PHE A 19 4.95 5.19 4.61
N GLN A 20 5.02 4.89 3.31
CA GLN A 20 3.92 4.21 2.65
C GLN A 20 4.38 2.91 2.04
N VAL A 21 3.53 1.91 2.11
CA VAL A 21 3.82 0.60 1.56
C VAL A 21 2.63 0.11 0.76
N ALA A 22 2.91 -0.64 -0.28
CA ALA A 22 1.88 -1.15 -1.17
C ALA A 22 1.77 -2.66 -1.03
N LEU A 23 0.54 -3.16 -0.97
CA LEU A 23 0.28 -4.57 -0.83
C LEU A 23 -0.71 -4.97 -1.92
N HIS A 24 -0.43 -6.07 -2.61
CA HIS A 24 -1.27 -6.53 -3.70
C HIS A 24 -2.68 -6.84 -3.19
N CYS A 25 -3.68 -6.51 -3.99
CA CYS A 25 -5.05 -6.65 -3.53
C CYS A 25 -5.41 -8.09 -3.20
N GLU A 26 -4.80 -9.05 -3.87
CA GLU A 26 -5.08 -10.44 -3.54
C GLU A 26 -4.55 -10.81 -2.17
N ASP A 27 -3.41 -10.27 -1.80
CA ASP A 27 -2.88 -10.54 -0.48
C ASP A 27 -3.75 -9.92 0.59
N VAL A 28 -4.30 -8.73 0.31
CA VAL A 28 -5.21 -8.11 1.25
C VAL A 28 -6.45 -8.99 1.42
N SER A 29 -6.97 -9.54 0.32
CA SER A 29 -8.14 -10.39 0.41
C SER A 29 -7.88 -11.67 1.17
N LEU A 30 -6.75 -12.31 0.85
CA LEU A 30 -6.43 -13.57 1.48
C LEU A 30 -6.20 -13.44 2.98
N HIS A 31 -5.63 -12.34 3.40
CA HIS A 31 -5.29 -12.15 4.79
C HIS A 31 -6.02 -10.95 5.40
N PHE A 32 -7.24 -10.74 4.98
CA PHE A 32 -7.97 -9.52 5.32
C PHE A 32 -7.99 -9.21 6.80
N ASP A 33 -8.33 -10.22 7.61
CA ASP A 33 -8.43 -9.98 9.05
C ASP A 33 -7.09 -9.60 9.66
N ARG A 34 -6.04 -10.27 9.24
CA ARG A 34 -4.71 -9.99 9.76
C ARG A 34 -4.21 -8.63 9.29
N VAL A 35 -4.46 -8.31 8.04
CA VAL A 35 -4.04 -7.03 7.50
C VAL A 35 -4.77 -5.90 8.24
N SER A 36 -6.07 -6.05 8.43
CA SER A 36 -6.85 -5.04 9.12
C SER A 36 -6.39 -4.88 10.56
N PHE A 37 -6.19 -6.00 11.24
CA PHE A 37 -5.79 -5.95 12.63
C PHE A 37 -4.44 -5.25 12.80
N LEU A 38 -3.46 -5.67 12.00
CA LEU A 38 -2.13 -5.12 12.15
C LEU A 38 -2.08 -3.66 11.73
N SER A 39 -2.80 -3.29 10.68
CA SER A 39 -2.80 -1.90 10.26
C SER A 39 -3.34 -0.99 11.38
N GLN A 40 -4.34 -1.47 12.11
CA GLN A 40 -4.86 -0.69 13.21
C GLN A 40 -3.87 -0.63 14.38
N GLN A 41 -3.23 -1.74 14.66
CA GLN A 41 -2.24 -1.76 15.74
C GLN A 41 -1.08 -0.82 15.47
N LEU A 42 -0.76 -0.62 14.21
CA LEU A 42 0.36 0.23 13.83
C LEU A 42 -0.04 1.65 13.48
N ASP A 43 -1.27 2.03 13.82
CA ASP A 43 -1.76 3.40 13.61
C ASP A 43 -1.66 3.84 12.17
N CYS A 44 -2.02 2.96 11.26
CA CYS A 44 -2.07 3.29 9.86
C CYS A 44 -3.16 4.35 9.63
N TYR A 45 -2.93 5.24 8.68
CA TYR A 45 -3.93 6.23 8.35
C TYR A 45 -5.23 5.50 7.95
N ARG A 46 -6.35 6.08 8.32
CA ARG A 46 -7.63 5.38 8.18
C ARG A 46 -8.06 5.14 6.74
N LEU A 47 -7.56 5.93 5.81
CA LEU A 47 -7.91 5.74 4.42
C LEU A 47 -6.76 5.12 3.67
N ARG A 48 -7.09 4.49 2.55
CA ARG A 48 -6.09 3.84 1.71
C ARG A 48 -6.09 4.46 0.34
N ARG A 49 -5.01 4.25 -0.40
CA ARG A 49 -4.96 4.64 -1.79
C ARG A 49 -4.87 3.39 -2.64
N ASN A 50 -5.30 3.51 -3.88
CA ASN A 50 -5.19 2.40 -4.82
C ASN A 50 -4.25 2.81 -5.93
N VAL A 51 -3.33 1.91 -6.27
CA VAL A 51 -2.43 2.14 -7.38
C VAL A 51 -2.63 0.98 -8.34
N TYR A 52 -2.87 1.31 -9.60
CA TYR A 52 -3.13 0.28 -10.59
C TYR A 52 -1.92 0.06 -11.46
N VAL A 53 -1.45 -1.17 -11.50
CA VAL A 53 -0.35 -1.56 -12.37
C VAL A 53 -0.93 -2.71 -13.17
N HIS A 54 -1.54 -2.34 -14.30
CA HIS A 54 -2.32 -3.29 -15.09
C HIS A 54 -1.63 -4.63 -15.20
N PRO A 55 -2.32 -5.71 -14.96
CA PRO A 55 -3.74 -5.80 -14.60
C PRO A 55 -3.99 -5.83 -13.11
N ASP A 56 -3.03 -5.49 -12.31
CA ASP A 56 -3.11 -5.63 -10.88
C ASP A 56 -3.49 -4.34 -10.18
N ARG A 57 -3.97 -4.47 -8.97
CA ARG A 57 -4.28 -3.33 -8.13
C ARG A 57 -3.56 -3.50 -6.81
N TYR A 58 -2.93 -2.44 -6.34
CA TYR A 58 -2.23 -2.47 -5.06
C TYR A 58 -2.90 -1.49 -4.12
N ILE A 59 -2.95 -1.85 -2.86
CA ILE A 59 -3.54 -1.00 -1.84
C ILE A 59 -2.40 -0.42 -1.02
N VAL A 60 -2.40 0.90 -0.86
CA VAL A 60 -1.32 1.61 -0.19
C VAL A 60 -1.73 1.92 1.23
N TYR A 61 -0.90 1.52 2.18
CA TYR A 61 -1.08 1.77 3.60
C TYR A 61 -0.07 2.83 4.02
N MET A 62 -0.54 3.84 4.75
CA MET A 62 0.28 5.01 5.04
C MET A 62 0.50 5.16 6.53
N PHE A 63 1.74 5.35 6.92
CA PHE A 63 2.13 5.40 8.32
C PHE A 63 2.90 6.67 8.65
N ALA A 64 2.73 7.15 9.86
CA ALA A 64 3.45 8.33 10.31
C ALA A 64 4.86 7.99 10.76
N GLU A 65 5.10 6.74 11.17
CA GLU A 65 6.40 6.34 11.66
C GLU A 65 7.01 5.23 10.84
N GLN A 66 8.28 5.38 10.57
CA GLN A 66 8.97 4.42 9.71
C GLN A 66 8.94 3.01 10.28
N ARG A 67 9.17 2.87 11.58
CA ARG A 67 9.23 1.53 12.16
C ARG A 67 7.90 0.81 12.04
N ASN A 68 6.80 1.55 12.09
CA ASN A 68 5.50 0.92 11.95
C ASN A 68 5.29 0.45 10.51
N ALA A 69 5.71 1.27 9.55
CA ALA A 69 5.62 0.87 8.16
C ALA A 69 6.50 -0.35 7.90
N GLU A 70 7.69 -0.39 8.50
CA GLU A 70 8.57 -1.53 8.31
C GLU A 70 7.98 -2.80 8.88
N CYS A 71 7.33 -2.70 10.03
CA CYS A 71 6.70 -3.85 10.63
C CYS A 71 5.63 -4.42 9.71
N PHE A 72 4.80 -3.55 9.17
CA PHE A 72 3.75 -3.97 8.25
C PHE A 72 4.35 -4.56 6.97
N LEU A 73 5.37 -3.89 6.46
CA LEU A 73 6.02 -4.33 5.23
C LEU A 73 6.55 -5.74 5.36
N LYS A 74 7.19 -6.04 6.48
CA LYS A 74 7.77 -7.35 6.68
C LYS A 74 6.71 -8.41 6.94
N ALA A 75 5.65 -8.05 7.62
CA ALA A 75 4.62 -9.01 7.97
C ALA A 75 3.92 -9.57 6.74
N PHE A 76 3.77 -8.75 5.71
CA PHE A 76 3.01 -9.16 4.54
C PHE A 76 3.81 -9.09 3.24
N GLU A 77 5.12 -8.90 3.37
CA GLU A 77 5.97 -8.80 2.17
C GLU A 77 5.48 -7.73 1.23
N ALA A 78 5.10 -6.59 1.81
CA ALA A 78 4.67 -5.46 1.02
C ALA A 78 5.89 -4.77 0.41
N GLU A 79 5.67 -3.74 -0.37
CA GLU A 79 6.76 -3.00 -1.00
C GLU A 79 6.65 -1.53 -0.68
N TRP A 80 7.79 -0.88 -0.58
CA TRP A 80 7.81 0.56 -0.35
C TRP A 80 7.31 1.30 -1.58
N ILE A 81 6.60 2.37 -1.34
CA ILE A 81 6.15 3.25 -2.40
C ILE A 81 6.27 4.66 -1.87
N THR A 82 6.76 5.58 -2.68
CA THR A 82 6.89 6.95 -2.20
C THR A 82 5.53 7.63 -2.23
N PRO A 83 5.35 8.65 -1.38
CA PRO A 83 4.08 9.38 -1.41
C PRO A 83 3.73 9.92 -2.78
N GLU A 84 4.71 10.42 -3.49
CA GLU A 84 4.43 10.97 -4.81
C GLU A 84 3.98 9.87 -5.76
N GLN A 85 4.64 8.72 -5.72
CA GLN A 85 4.25 7.60 -6.56
C GLN A 85 2.84 7.12 -6.25
N SER A 86 2.50 7.05 -4.97
CA SER A 86 1.17 6.58 -4.60
C SER A 86 0.11 7.59 -5.01
N ARG A 87 0.43 8.88 -4.93
CA ARG A 87 -0.52 9.91 -5.29
C ARG A 87 -0.70 9.99 -6.80
N ARG A 88 0.38 9.83 -7.54
CA ARG A 88 0.31 9.93 -8.99
C ARG A 88 0.01 8.61 -9.68
N GLY A 89 0.19 7.51 -8.99
CA GLY A 89 -0.07 6.21 -9.58
C GLY A 89 0.96 5.79 -10.60
N ASN A 90 2.19 6.30 -10.49
CA ASN A 90 3.22 5.96 -11.46
C ASN A 90 4.29 5.06 -10.88
N TRP A 91 3.91 4.20 -9.98
CA TRP A 91 4.79 3.29 -9.31
C TRP A 91 4.80 1.94 -10.01
N VAL A 92 5.96 1.30 -10.00
CA VAL A 92 6.10 -0.03 -10.55
C VAL A 92 6.67 -0.91 -9.46
N PRO A 93 6.04 -2.04 -9.15
CA PRO A 93 6.53 -2.89 -8.08
C PRO A 93 7.84 -3.55 -8.46
N ARG A 94 8.62 -3.88 -7.43
CA ARG A 94 9.86 -4.56 -7.68
C ARG A 94 9.58 -5.92 -8.29
N TYR A 95 8.54 -6.59 -7.80
CA TYR A 95 8.11 -7.84 -8.37
C TYR A 95 6.68 -7.67 -8.82
N THR A 96 6.33 -8.23 -9.97
CA THR A 96 4.93 -8.23 -10.34
C THR A 96 4.45 -9.63 -10.05
N ARG A 97 3.34 -9.70 -9.36
CA ARG A 97 2.80 -10.99 -9.01
C ARG A 97 2.54 -11.84 -10.22
N MET A 98 2.02 -11.22 -11.26
CA MET A 98 1.70 -11.96 -12.42
C MET A 98 2.92 -12.58 -13.04
N LEU A 99 3.99 -11.83 -13.13
CA LEU A 99 5.20 -12.35 -13.68
C LEU A 99 5.76 -13.45 -12.83
N VAL A 100 5.78 -13.24 -11.56
CA VAL A 100 6.32 -14.22 -10.65
C VAL A 100 5.54 -15.50 -10.74
N GLY A 101 4.23 -15.41 -10.73
CA GLY A 101 3.42 -16.58 -10.81
C GLY A 101 3.61 -17.31 -12.11
N TYR A 102 3.69 -16.56 -13.19
CA TYR A 102 3.89 -17.14 -14.44
C TYR A 102 5.19 -17.87 -14.49
N ASP A 103 6.24 -17.24 -14.05
CA ASP A 103 7.51 -17.86 -14.08
C ASP A 103 7.54 -19.14 -13.32
N ILE A 104 6.96 -19.13 -12.19
CA ILE A 104 6.93 -20.31 -11.41
C ILE A 104 6.26 -21.41 -12.15
N GLU A 105 5.21 -21.07 -12.82
CA GLU A 105 4.57 -22.06 -13.53
C GLU A 105 5.28 -22.47 -14.72
N LYS A 106 5.75 -21.58 -15.43
CA LYS A 106 6.35 -21.92 -16.58
C LYS A 106 7.66 -22.13 -16.45
N THR A 107 8.25 -21.65 -15.64
CA THR A 107 9.50 -21.74 -15.69
C THR A 107 9.88 -22.47 -15.03
N PRO A 108 9.96 -22.63 -14.97
CA PRO A 108 10.46 -22.94 -14.59
C PRO A 108 10.99 -23.00 -14.74
#